data_8105ec93f49335f87e143afde707ede0
#
_entry.id   8105ec93f49335f87e143afde707ede0
#
_cell.length_a   1.000
_cell.length_b   1.000
_cell.length_c   1.000
_cell.angle_alpha   90.00
_cell.angle_beta   90.00
_cell.angle_gamma   90.00
#
_symmetry.space_group_name_H-M   'P 1'
#
loop_
_entity.id
_entity.type
_entity.pdbx_description
1 polymer ?
#
loop_
_entity_poly.entity_id
_entity_poly.type
_entity_poly.pdbx_seq_one_letter_code
_entity_poly.pdbx_strand_id
1 'polypeptide(L)'
;MKMKMFPALERRYGKEHMSALEAQRLAHEISFGPIVFQVSRLMVKFGILQMLIDSKDGLTMDEVVEKTGLSNYAVKVMLEASLTIGTVLYENDKFTASKAGWFLQNDPLVRVDMDFNHDVNYLGWFNLEEALVNGTPEGLKVFGSWPTIYEGLSQLPEQVQKSWFGFDHYYSDNSFNEALEIVFNNNTKTLLDVGGNTGRFAMRCVSFNKDVNVTIMDLPQQLEMMRKQTAGKEGADRIHGHGANLLDENVPFPTDFDAIWMSQFLDCF
;
A
#
# COMPACT_ATOMS: atom_id res chain seq x y z
N MET A 1 29.71 3.82 12.99
CA MET A 1 29.34 2.56 13.67
C MET A 1 29.08 1.52 12.60
N LYS A 2 29.77 0.35 12.56
CA LYS A 2 29.45 -0.68 11.56
C LYS A 2 28.11 -1.30 11.94
N MET A 3 27.10 -1.08 11.15
CA MET A 3 25.80 -1.72 11.33
C MET A 3 25.97 -3.24 11.13
N LYS A 4 25.79 -4.02 12.17
CA LYS A 4 25.80 -5.49 12.08
C LYS A 4 24.39 -5.95 11.71
N MET A 5 24.27 -6.67 10.62
CA MET A 5 23.02 -7.36 10.25
C MET A 5 22.62 -8.36 11.34
N PHE A 6 21.34 -8.53 11.56
CA PHE A 6 20.83 -9.49 12.53
C PHE A 6 21.21 -10.91 12.13
N PRO A 7 21.61 -11.80 13.09
CA PRO A 7 22.00 -13.19 12.78
C PRO A 7 20.92 -14.01 12.04
N ALA A 8 19.64 -13.63 12.18
CA ALA A 8 18.54 -14.25 11.46
C ALA A 8 18.61 -13.96 9.94
N LEU A 9 19.02 -12.76 9.56
CA LEU A 9 19.20 -12.36 8.15
C LEU A 9 20.39 -13.11 7.52
N GLU A 10 21.48 -13.25 8.24
CA GLU A 10 22.64 -14.04 7.79
C GLU A 10 22.29 -15.50 7.53
N ARG A 11 21.47 -16.12 8.40
CA ARG A 11 20.97 -17.50 8.19
C ARG A 11 20.08 -17.61 6.96
N ARG A 12 19.26 -16.61 6.68
CA ARG A 12 18.29 -16.63 5.58
C ARG A 12 18.91 -16.26 4.23
N TYR A 13 19.82 -15.29 4.21
CA TYR A 13 20.35 -14.67 3.00
C TYR A 13 21.85 -14.85 2.81
N GLY A 14 22.55 -15.51 3.73
CA GLY A 14 24.00 -15.64 3.72
C GLY A 14 24.55 -16.68 2.75
N LYS A 15 23.70 -17.46 2.08
CA LYS A 15 24.13 -18.49 1.11
C LYS A 15 23.26 -18.45 -0.15
N GLU A 16 23.92 -18.67 -1.27
CA GLU A 16 23.23 -18.87 -2.54
C GLU A 16 22.56 -20.25 -2.57
N HIS A 17 21.29 -20.27 -2.96
CA HIS A 17 20.48 -21.48 -3.05
C HIS A 17 19.96 -21.74 -4.48
N MET A 18 20.08 -20.76 -5.38
CA MET A 18 19.60 -20.88 -6.76
C MET A 18 20.65 -21.57 -7.63
N SER A 19 20.19 -22.41 -8.55
CA SER A 19 21.01 -22.84 -9.68
C SER A 19 21.29 -21.63 -10.61
N ALA A 20 22.31 -21.76 -11.46
CA ALA A 20 22.66 -20.74 -12.43
C ALA A 20 21.47 -20.36 -13.36
N LEU A 21 20.65 -21.35 -13.73
CA LEU A 21 19.50 -21.14 -14.60
C LEU A 21 18.37 -20.38 -13.86
N GLU A 22 18.09 -20.71 -12.61
CA GLU A 22 17.11 -19.99 -11.78
C GLU A 22 17.54 -18.55 -11.54
N ALA A 23 18.82 -18.32 -11.22
CA ALA A 23 19.39 -16.99 -11.05
C ALA A 23 19.30 -16.15 -12.34
N GLN A 24 19.61 -16.76 -13.50
CA GLN A 24 19.49 -16.10 -14.80
C GLN A 24 18.03 -15.74 -15.10
N ARG A 25 17.10 -16.65 -14.84
CA ARG A 25 15.65 -16.39 -15.01
C ARG A 25 15.18 -15.24 -14.14
N LEU A 26 15.53 -15.25 -12.85
CA LEU A 26 15.19 -14.15 -11.93
C LEU A 26 15.76 -12.80 -12.41
N ALA A 27 17.01 -12.78 -12.89
CA ALA A 27 17.61 -11.56 -13.44
C ALA A 27 16.85 -11.02 -14.66
N HIS A 28 16.35 -11.90 -15.53
CA HIS A 28 15.48 -11.51 -16.64
C HIS A 28 14.13 -10.96 -16.14
N GLU A 29 13.48 -11.62 -15.18
CA GLU A 29 12.22 -11.16 -14.60
C GLU A 29 12.36 -9.77 -13.97
N ILE A 30 13.45 -9.51 -13.24
CA ILE A 30 13.76 -8.19 -12.66
C ILE A 30 13.95 -7.14 -13.79
N SER A 31 14.68 -7.48 -14.83
CA SER A 31 14.97 -6.56 -15.95
C SER A 31 13.71 -6.12 -16.70
N PHE A 32 12.71 -6.99 -16.80
CA PHE A 32 11.43 -6.74 -17.43
C PHE A 32 10.33 -6.32 -16.43
N GLY A 33 10.66 -6.17 -15.16
CA GLY A 33 9.70 -5.82 -14.09
C GLY A 33 8.75 -4.67 -14.42
N PRO A 34 9.22 -3.54 -15.00
CA PRO A 34 8.33 -2.44 -15.38
C PRO A 34 7.25 -2.85 -16.40
N ILE A 35 7.59 -3.69 -17.38
CA ILE A 35 6.64 -4.18 -18.39
C ILE A 35 5.68 -5.18 -17.77
N VAL A 36 6.20 -6.11 -16.96
CA VAL A 36 5.39 -7.11 -16.23
C VAL A 36 4.32 -6.41 -15.40
N PHE A 37 4.70 -5.38 -14.65
CA PHE A 37 3.78 -4.60 -13.82
C PHE A 37 2.70 -3.91 -14.66
N GLN A 38 3.11 -3.17 -15.71
CA GLN A 38 2.16 -2.40 -16.52
C GLN A 38 1.21 -3.29 -17.31
N VAL A 39 1.69 -4.39 -17.90
CA VAL A 39 0.82 -5.34 -18.59
C VAL A 39 -0.19 -5.96 -17.63
N SER A 40 0.25 -6.44 -16.48
CA SER A 40 -0.63 -7.04 -15.46
C SER A 40 -1.71 -6.05 -15.01
N ARG A 41 -1.32 -4.80 -14.76
CA ARG A 41 -2.26 -3.73 -14.40
C ARG A 41 -3.27 -3.43 -15.51
N LEU A 42 -2.84 -3.37 -16.76
CA LEU A 42 -3.74 -3.12 -17.89
C LEU A 42 -4.68 -4.29 -18.16
N MET A 43 -4.24 -5.53 -17.96
CA MET A 43 -5.10 -6.71 -18.03
C MET A 43 -6.25 -6.64 -17.03
N VAL A 44 -5.98 -6.11 -15.83
CA VAL A 44 -7.01 -5.84 -14.81
C VAL A 44 -7.87 -4.64 -15.23
N LYS A 45 -7.25 -3.51 -15.59
CA LYS A 45 -7.95 -2.24 -15.91
C LYS A 45 -8.92 -2.37 -17.08
N PHE A 46 -8.54 -3.10 -18.12
CA PHE A 46 -9.41 -3.34 -19.29
C PHE A 46 -10.41 -4.48 -19.07
N GLY A 47 -10.42 -5.09 -17.88
CA GLY A 47 -11.33 -6.18 -17.54
C GLY A 47 -11.02 -7.51 -18.22
N ILE A 48 -9.85 -7.65 -18.87
CA ILE A 48 -9.49 -8.87 -19.61
C ILE A 48 -9.36 -10.06 -18.66
N LEU A 49 -8.67 -9.89 -17.52
CA LEU A 49 -8.57 -10.97 -16.53
C LEU A 49 -9.95 -11.37 -15.99
N GLN A 50 -10.83 -10.41 -15.73
CA GLN A 50 -12.19 -10.72 -15.28
C GLN A 50 -12.97 -11.53 -16.31
N MET A 51 -12.90 -11.12 -17.59
CA MET A 51 -13.56 -11.87 -18.69
C MET A 51 -13.05 -13.30 -18.80
N LEU A 52 -11.74 -13.50 -18.67
CA LEU A 52 -11.12 -14.83 -18.71
C LEU A 52 -11.49 -15.68 -17.48
N ILE A 53 -11.64 -15.07 -16.32
CA ILE A 53 -12.09 -15.74 -15.08
C ILE A 53 -13.56 -16.18 -15.20
N ASP A 54 -14.41 -15.32 -15.75
CA ASP A 54 -15.85 -15.58 -15.90
C ASP A 54 -16.16 -16.58 -17.01
N SER A 55 -15.22 -16.77 -17.94
CA SER A 55 -15.35 -17.71 -19.04
C SER A 55 -14.93 -19.12 -18.63
N LYS A 56 -15.89 -20.01 -18.45
CA LYS A 56 -15.64 -21.40 -18.07
C LYS A 56 -14.79 -22.17 -19.08
N ASP A 57 -14.98 -21.88 -20.38
CA ASP A 57 -14.31 -22.58 -21.49
C ASP A 57 -13.15 -21.78 -22.10
N GLY A 58 -12.80 -20.62 -21.53
CA GLY A 58 -11.82 -19.68 -22.07
C GLY A 58 -12.38 -18.85 -23.23
N LEU A 59 -11.63 -17.84 -23.66
CA LEU A 59 -11.96 -16.95 -24.78
C LEU A 59 -10.86 -16.98 -25.83
N THR A 60 -11.26 -16.92 -27.11
CA THR A 60 -10.33 -16.66 -28.21
C THR A 60 -9.86 -15.19 -28.18
N MET A 61 -8.78 -14.89 -28.89
CA MET A 61 -8.31 -13.51 -29.04
C MET A 61 -9.38 -12.60 -29.65
N ASP A 62 -10.08 -13.06 -30.67
CA ASP A 62 -11.12 -12.28 -31.38
C ASP A 62 -12.30 -11.96 -30.45
N GLU A 63 -12.72 -12.90 -29.59
CA GLU A 63 -13.76 -12.65 -28.57
C GLU A 63 -13.31 -11.61 -27.53
N VAL A 64 -12.02 -11.59 -27.14
CA VAL A 64 -11.47 -10.56 -26.26
C VAL A 64 -11.45 -9.21 -26.96
N VAL A 65 -11.06 -9.15 -28.23
CA VAL A 65 -11.09 -7.94 -29.05
C VAL A 65 -12.50 -7.36 -29.14
N GLU A 66 -13.49 -8.21 -29.47
CA GLU A 66 -14.89 -7.80 -29.57
C GLU A 66 -15.41 -7.24 -28.23
N LYS A 67 -15.14 -7.94 -27.11
CA LYS A 67 -15.61 -7.54 -25.78
C LYS A 67 -14.94 -6.26 -25.24
N THR A 68 -13.68 -6.05 -25.56
CA THR A 68 -12.91 -4.89 -25.04
C THR A 68 -12.99 -3.67 -25.93
N GLY A 69 -13.25 -3.84 -27.24
CA GLY A 69 -13.14 -2.79 -28.23
C GLY A 69 -11.69 -2.33 -28.52
N LEU A 70 -10.69 -3.02 -27.99
CA LEU A 70 -9.29 -2.75 -28.23
C LEU A 70 -8.87 -3.28 -29.60
N SER A 71 -7.77 -2.75 -30.16
CA SER A 71 -7.23 -3.26 -31.41
C SER A 71 -6.71 -4.71 -31.25
N ASN A 72 -6.74 -5.50 -32.32
CA ASN A 72 -6.16 -6.85 -32.38
C ASN A 72 -4.71 -6.87 -31.89
N TYR A 73 -3.92 -5.86 -32.27
CA TYR A 73 -2.54 -5.71 -31.84
C TYR A 73 -2.41 -5.55 -30.31
N ALA A 74 -3.22 -4.66 -29.73
CA ALA A 74 -3.20 -4.41 -28.30
C ALA A 74 -3.57 -5.66 -27.49
N VAL A 75 -4.65 -6.34 -27.88
CA VAL A 75 -5.07 -7.60 -27.21
C VAL A 75 -4.02 -8.67 -27.36
N LYS A 76 -3.48 -8.85 -28.57
CA LYS A 76 -2.41 -9.81 -28.83
C LYS A 76 -1.20 -9.58 -27.92
N VAL A 77 -0.67 -8.37 -27.89
CA VAL A 77 0.50 -8.03 -27.08
C VAL A 77 0.26 -8.30 -25.59
N MET A 78 -0.91 -7.91 -25.07
CA MET A 78 -1.25 -8.14 -23.66
C MET A 78 -1.41 -9.63 -23.33
N LEU A 79 -2.08 -10.40 -24.18
CA LEU A 79 -2.25 -11.84 -23.96
C LEU A 79 -0.92 -12.59 -24.06
N GLU A 80 -0.10 -12.33 -25.10
CA GLU A 80 1.21 -12.97 -25.27
C GLU A 80 2.16 -12.63 -24.11
N ALA A 81 2.23 -11.38 -23.69
CA ALA A 81 3.01 -10.98 -22.51
C ALA A 81 2.50 -11.68 -21.25
N SER A 82 1.17 -11.77 -21.06
CA SER A 82 0.56 -12.44 -19.92
C SER A 82 0.81 -13.93 -19.86
N LEU A 83 0.94 -14.62 -21.01
CA LEU A 83 1.41 -16.00 -21.09
C LEU A 83 2.83 -16.13 -20.55
N THR A 84 3.73 -15.23 -20.99
CA THR A 84 5.14 -15.24 -20.57
C THR A 84 5.27 -14.94 -19.06
N ILE A 85 4.43 -14.03 -18.54
CA ILE A 85 4.36 -13.67 -17.11
C ILE A 85 3.76 -14.82 -16.28
N GLY A 86 2.90 -15.65 -16.90
CA GLY A 86 2.21 -16.75 -16.23
C GLY A 86 0.86 -16.36 -15.59
N THR A 87 0.30 -15.21 -15.96
CA THR A 87 -1.03 -14.75 -15.47
C THR A 87 -2.18 -15.28 -16.30
N VAL A 88 -1.90 -15.80 -17.49
CA VAL A 88 -2.85 -16.38 -18.45
C VAL A 88 -2.32 -17.73 -18.94
N LEU A 89 -3.23 -18.64 -19.25
CA LEU A 89 -2.96 -19.95 -19.86
C LEU A 89 -3.56 -19.97 -21.27
N TYR A 90 -3.02 -20.83 -22.15
CA TYR A 90 -3.49 -20.98 -23.52
C TYR A 90 -3.59 -22.47 -23.89
N GLU A 91 -4.77 -22.89 -24.29
CA GLU A 91 -5.05 -24.24 -24.75
C GLU A 91 -6.19 -24.24 -25.75
N ASN A 92 -6.08 -25.05 -26.83
CA ASN A 92 -7.14 -25.19 -27.86
C ASN A 92 -7.64 -23.85 -28.43
N ASP A 93 -6.71 -22.95 -28.76
CA ASP A 93 -6.98 -21.60 -29.29
C ASP A 93 -7.76 -20.66 -28.34
N LYS A 94 -7.77 -20.99 -27.06
CA LYS A 94 -8.43 -20.20 -26.02
C LYS A 94 -7.52 -19.83 -24.86
N PHE A 95 -7.78 -18.65 -24.32
CA PHE A 95 -7.11 -18.10 -23.16
C PHE A 95 -7.98 -18.26 -21.92
N THR A 96 -7.36 -18.62 -20.80
CA THR A 96 -7.98 -18.67 -19.47
C THR A 96 -7.08 -17.99 -18.46
N ALA A 97 -7.64 -17.47 -17.37
CA ALA A 97 -6.85 -16.92 -16.30
C ALA A 97 -6.15 -18.03 -15.51
N SER A 98 -4.85 -17.83 -15.19
CA SER A 98 -4.14 -18.69 -14.25
C SER A 98 -4.53 -18.34 -12.79
N LYS A 99 -4.02 -19.10 -11.81
CA LYS A 99 -4.16 -18.74 -10.39
C LYS A 99 -3.57 -17.36 -10.09
N ALA A 100 -2.41 -17.02 -10.66
CA ALA A 100 -1.80 -15.71 -10.51
C ALA A 100 -2.69 -14.61 -11.11
N GLY A 101 -3.26 -14.83 -12.29
CA GLY A 101 -4.24 -13.91 -12.89
C GLY A 101 -5.48 -13.73 -12.03
N TRP A 102 -5.96 -14.79 -11.39
CA TRP A 102 -7.09 -14.72 -10.46
C TRP A 102 -6.76 -13.84 -9.24
N PHE A 103 -5.58 -14.00 -8.63
CA PHE A 103 -5.15 -13.16 -7.50
C PHE A 103 -4.97 -11.69 -7.90
N LEU A 104 -4.37 -11.42 -9.06
CA LEU A 104 -4.26 -10.05 -9.59
C LEU A 104 -5.61 -9.35 -9.71
N GLN A 105 -6.65 -10.08 -10.08
CA GLN A 105 -8.00 -9.54 -10.24
C GLN A 105 -8.78 -9.43 -8.93
N ASN A 106 -8.69 -10.43 -8.04
CA ASN A 106 -9.64 -10.61 -6.95
C ASN A 106 -9.05 -10.41 -5.55
N ASP A 107 -7.73 -10.50 -5.38
CA ASP A 107 -7.13 -10.34 -4.05
C ASP A 107 -7.07 -8.86 -3.66
N PRO A 108 -7.73 -8.45 -2.56
CA PRO A 108 -7.73 -7.06 -2.13
C PRO A 108 -6.34 -6.50 -1.80
N LEU A 109 -5.44 -7.33 -1.23
CA LEU A 109 -4.07 -6.93 -0.92
C LEU A 109 -3.31 -6.61 -2.21
N VAL A 110 -3.32 -7.54 -3.17
CA VAL A 110 -2.66 -7.35 -4.47
C VAL A 110 -3.20 -6.13 -5.20
N ARG A 111 -4.50 -5.84 -5.07
CA ARG A 111 -5.14 -4.67 -5.68
C ARG A 111 -4.65 -3.37 -5.06
N VAL A 112 -4.62 -3.26 -3.74
CA VAL A 112 -4.14 -2.03 -3.08
C VAL A 112 -2.65 -1.81 -3.33
N ASP A 113 -1.84 -2.88 -3.37
CA ASP A 113 -0.42 -2.81 -3.70
C ASP A 113 -0.20 -2.30 -5.14
N MET A 114 -0.99 -2.80 -6.08
CA MET A 114 -0.92 -2.41 -7.50
C MET A 114 -1.32 -0.94 -7.68
N ASP A 115 -2.41 -0.50 -7.07
CA ASP A 115 -2.88 0.87 -7.16
C ASP A 115 -1.90 1.84 -6.48
N PHE A 116 -1.38 1.51 -5.30
CA PHE A 116 -0.36 2.30 -4.61
C PHE A 116 0.92 2.44 -5.44
N ASN A 117 1.45 1.33 -5.94
CA ASN A 117 2.66 1.36 -6.75
C ASN A 117 2.48 2.17 -8.02
N HIS A 118 1.32 2.06 -8.70
CA HIS A 118 1.07 2.80 -9.94
C HIS A 118 0.83 4.28 -9.69
N ASP A 119 -0.08 4.61 -8.77
CA ASP A 119 -0.59 5.97 -8.63
C ASP A 119 0.34 6.86 -7.78
N VAL A 120 1.01 6.27 -6.79
CA VAL A 120 1.86 6.99 -5.85
C VAL A 120 3.34 6.93 -6.24
N ASN A 121 3.86 5.73 -6.53
CA ASN A 121 5.31 5.54 -6.59
C ASN A 121 5.90 5.57 -8.01
N TYR A 122 5.13 5.11 -9.02
CA TYR A 122 5.70 4.71 -10.30
C TYR A 122 6.50 5.80 -11.01
N LEU A 123 5.95 7.01 -11.04
CA LEU A 123 6.64 8.15 -11.66
C LEU A 123 7.83 8.65 -10.82
N GLY A 124 7.69 8.60 -9.49
CA GLY A 124 8.73 9.04 -8.57
C GLY A 124 9.98 8.15 -8.62
N TRP A 125 9.84 6.88 -8.98
CA TRP A 125 10.97 5.95 -9.07
C TRP A 125 11.99 6.31 -10.16
N PHE A 126 11.65 7.11 -11.14
CA PHE A 126 12.63 7.65 -12.10
C PHE A 126 13.70 8.51 -11.43
N ASN A 127 13.39 9.10 -10.27
CA ASN A 127 14.31 9.94 -9.51
C ASN A 127 14.94 9.18 -8.31
N LEU A 128 14.83 7.84 -8.26
CA LEU A 128 15.33 7.06 -7.13
C LEU A 128 16.84 7.18 -6.96
N GLU A 129 17.61 7.15 -8.04
CA GLU A 129 19.06 7.31 -8.00
C GLU A 129 19.44 8.67 -7.39
N GLU A 130 18.81 9.74 -7.86
CA GLU A 130 19.04 11.10 -7.35
C GLU A 130 18.65 11.22 -5.87
N ALA A 131 17.53 10.62 -5.48
CA ALA A 131 17.07 10.61 -4.10
C ALA A 131 18.07 9.91 -3.16
N LEU A 132 18.61 8.76 -3.58
CA LEU A 132 19.60 8.02 -2.80
C LEU A 132 20.93 8.74 -2.70
N VAL A 133 21.39 9.41 -3.77
CA VAL A 133 22.65 10.17 -3.79
C VAL A 133 22.55 11.43 -2.93
N ASN A 134 21.45 12.15 -3.02
CA ASN A 134 21.26 13.43 -2.32
C ASN A 134 20.71 13.27 -0.90
N GLY A 135 20.15 12.12 -0.54
CA GLY A 135 19.47 11.92 0.75
C GLY A 135 18.19 12.76 0.89
N THR A 136 17.53 13.07 -0.22
CA THR A 136 16.32 13.90 -0.27
C THR A 136 15.23 13.21 -1.09
N PRO A 137 13.94 13.47 -0.85
CA PRO A 137 12.83 12.76 -1.51
C PRO A 137 12.57 13.31 -2.93
N GLU A 138 13.53 13.15 -3.84
CA GLU A 138 13.49 13.71 -5.20
C GLU A 138 12.26 13.25 -6.00
N GLY A 139 11.78 12.03 -5.77
CA GLY A 139 10.59 11.50 -6.41
C GLY A 139 9.29 12.27 -6.07
N LEU A 140 9.24 12.98 -4.94
CA LEU A 140 8.08 13.80 -4.58
C LEU A 140 7.84 14.97 -5.52
N LYS A 141 8.87 15.44 -6.23
CA LYS A 141 8.77 16.53 -7.22
C LYS A 141 7.73 16.27 -8.31
N VAL A 142 7.34 15.01 -8.51
CA VAL A 142 6.23 14.64 -9.40
C VAL A 142 4.90 15.26 -8.95
N PHE A 143 4.71 15.45 -7.65
CA PHE A 143 3.47 15.96 -7.06
C PHE A 143 3.62 17.36 -6.48
N GLY A 144 4.78 17.69 -5.91
CA GLY A 144 5.03 18.96 -5.27
C GLY A 144 6.40 19.03 -4.59
N SER A 145 6.66 20.15 -3.90
CA SER A 145 7.93 20.38 -3.24
C SER A 145 7.73 20.45 -1.72
N TRP A 146 7.61 19.30 -1.11
CA TRP A 146 7.51 19.15 0.35
C TRP A 146 8.76 18.43 0.88
N PRO A 147 9.14 18.65 2.15
CA PRO A 147 10.21 17.89 2.79
C PRO A 147 9.91 16.39 2.87
N THR A 148 8.65 16.03 3.12
CA THR A 148 8.15 14.66 3.10
C THR A 148 6.78 14.62 2.42
N ILE A 149 6.29 13.43 2.06
CA ILE A 149 4.96 13.28 1.46
C ILE A 149 3.84 13.67 2.44
N TYR A 150 4.10 13.58 3.73
CA TYR A 150 3.07 13.80 4.77
C TYR A 150 2.53 15.23 4.77
N GLU A 151 3.38 16.24 4.52
CA GLU A 151 2.94 17.62 4.38
C GLU A 151 2.10 17.85 3.12
N GLY A 152 2.30 17.01 2.11
CA GLY A 152 1.61 17.09 0.82
C GLY A 152 0.34 16.26 0.72
N LEU A 153 0.08 15.32 1.63
CA LEU A 153 -1.00 14.33 1.48
C LEU A 153 -2.36 14.93 1.14
N SER A 154 -2.73 16.04 1.79
CA SER A 154 -4.01 16.72 1.52
C SER A 154 -4.07 17.46 0.18
N GLN A 155 -2.94 17.65 -0.48
CA GLN A 155 -2.78 18.38 -1.74
C GLN A 155 -2.53 17.45 -2.94
N LEU A 156 -2.32 16.16 -2.70
CA LEU A 156 -2.15 15.17 -3.77
C LEU A 156 -3.41 15.11 -4.65
N PRO A 157 -3.28 14.71 -5.92
CA PRO A 157 -4.44 14.39 -6.76
C PRO A 157 -5.35 13.35 -6.09
N GLU A 158 -6.66 13.48 -6.26
CA GLU A 158 -7.67 12.64 -5.60
C GLU A 158 -7.40 11.13 -5.76
N GLN A 159 -7.03 10.68 -6.97
CA GLN A 159 -6.72 9.28 -7.23
C GLN A 159 -5.47 8.82 -6.45
N VAL A 160 -4.45 9.68 -6.34
CA VAL A 160 -3.23 9.38 -5.59
C VAL A 160 -3.53 9.28 -4.09
N GLN A 161 -4.33 10.21 -3.55
CA GLN A 161 -4.80 10.14 -2.16
C GLN A 161 -5.58 8.84 -1.90
N LYS A 162 -6.50 8.49 -2.80
CA LYS A 162 -7.29 7.25 -2.68
C LYS A 162 -6.41 6.02 -2.62
N SER A 163 -5.39 5.93 -3.48
CA SER A 163 -4.47 4.78 -3.52
C SER A 163 -3.54 4.76 -2.31
N TRP A 164 -3.06 5.93 -1.85
CA TRP A 164 -2.28 6.05 -0.62
C TRP A 164 -3.07 5.55 0.59
N PHE A 165 -4.24 6.13 0.84
CA PHE A 165 -5.04 5.73 2.00
C PHE A 165 -5.60 4.32 1.88
N GLY A 166 -5.84 3.83 0.67
CA GLY A 166 -6.24 2.45 0.44
C GLY A 166 -5.18 1.46 0.91
N PHE A 167 -3.92 1.73 0.59
CA PHE A 167 -2.77 0.95 1.01
C PHE A 167 -2.57 1.04 2.54
N ASP A 168 -2.43 2.24 3.07
CA ASP A 168 -2.22 2.50 4.50
C ASP A 168 -3.29 1.83 5.37
N HIS A 169 -4.56 2.06 5.04
CA HIS A 169 -5.68 1.47 5.77
C HIS A 169 -5.78 -0.05 5.65
N TYR A 170 -5.44 -0.63 4.49
CA TYR A 170 -5.49 -2.08 4.35
C TYR A 170 -4.52 -2.77 5.30
N TYR A 171 -3.30 -2.26 5.38
CA TYR A 171 -2.27 -2.82 6.26
C TYR A 171 -2.54 -2.56 7.75
N SER A 172 -3.06 -1.38 8.11
CA SER A 172 -3.32 -1.03 9.50
C SER A 172 -4.60 -1.68 10.05
N ASP A 173 -5.72 -1.61 9.32
CA ASP A 173 -7.04 -2.02 9.80
C ASP A 173 -7.12 -3.50 10.15
N ASN A 174 -6.38 -4.36 9.45
CA ASN A 174 -6.35 -5.79 9.69
C ASN A 174 -5.79 -6.18 11.07
N SER A 175 -4.94 -5.33 11.66
CA SER A 175 -4.34 -5.56 12.99
C SER A 175 -5.20 -5.04 14.14
N PHE A 176 -6.22 -4.21 13.88
CA PHE A 176 -6.95 -3.49 14.92
C PHE A 176 -7.64 -4.40 15.94
N ASN A 177 -8.24 -5.50 15.51
CA ASN A 177 -8.95 -6.38 16.45
C ASN A 177 -8.01 -7.00 17.49
N GLU A 178 -6.85 -7.50 17.08
CA GLU A 178 -5.84 -8.04 17.98
C GLU A 178 -5.22 -6.93 18.84
N ALA A 179 -4.94 -5.77 18.25
CA ALA A 179 -4.40 -4.61 18.96
C ALA A 179 -5.33 -4.13 20.08
N LEU A 180 -6.64 -4.06 19.83
CA LEU A 180 -7.62 -3.64 20.85
C LEU A 180 -7.60 -4.54 22.08
N GLU A 181 -7.53 -5.86 21.92
CA GLU A 181 -7.45 -6.81 23.01
C GLU A 181 -6.17 -6.60 23.85
N ILE A 182 -5.05 -6.29 23.22
CA ILE A 182 -3.78 -6.04 23.90
C ILE A 182 -3.79 -4.69 24.62
N VAL A 183 -4.19 -3.63 23.94
CA VAL A 183 -4.21 -2.25 24.46
C VAL A 183 -5.14 -2.11 25.66
N PHE A 184 -6.28 -2.79 25.64
CA PHE A 184 -7.30 -2.67 26.69
C PHE A 184 -7.27 -3.77 27.77
N ASN A 185 -6.29 -4.67 27.77
CA ASN A 185 -6.19 -5.74 28.77
C ASN A 185 -5.85 -5.21 30.19
N ASN A 186 -5.26 -4.01 30.32
CA ASN A 186 -4.80 -3.41 31.56
C ASN A 186 -5.64 -2.21 32.04
N ASN A 187 -6.92 -2.18 31.69
CA ASN A 187 -7.84 -1.09 32.08
C ASN A 187 -7.40 0.30 31.58
N THR A 188 -6.87 0.37 30.35
CA THR A 188 -6.44 1.60 29.68
C THR A 188 -7.61 2.58 29.53
N LYS A 189 -7.47 3.79 30.06
CA LYS A 189 -8.46 4.89 29.96
C LYS A 189 -7.98 6.03 29.12
N THR A 190 -6.67 6.22 29.00
CA THR A 190 -6.05 7.25 28.18
C THR A 190 -5.07 6.63 27.21
N LEU A 191 -5.26 6.87 25.90
CA LEU A 191 -4.43 6.35 24.84
C LEU A 191 -3.86 7.49 24.02
N LEU A 192 -2.55 7.49 23.79
CA LEU A 192 -1.88 8.33 22.80
C LEU A 192 -1.69 7.53 21.50
N ASP A 193 -2.31 7.99 20.43
CA ASP A 193 -2.20 7.43 19.08
C ASP A 193 -1.28 8.33 18.25
N VAL A 194 -0.01 7.92 18.08
CA VAL A 194 1.03 8.69 17.39
C VAL A 194 1.01 8.37 15.91
N GLY A 195 0.83 9.38 15.06
CA GLY A 195 0.62 9.18 13.63
C GLY A 195 -0.77 8.60 13.32
N GLY A 196 -1.78 8.91 14.16
CA GLY A 196 -3.13 8.33 14.05
C GLY A 196 -3.93 8.74 12.81
N ASN A 197 -3.36 9.58 11.94
CA ASN A 197 -3.83 9.93 10.61
C ASN A 197 -5.32 10.37 10.63
N THR A 198 -6.20 9.68 9.92
CA THR A 198 -7.63 10.00 9.81
C THR A 198 -8.46 9.56 11.03
N GLY A 199 -7.82 8.98 12.07
CA GLY A 199 -8.48 8.60 13.32
C GLY A 199 -9.22 7.25 13.27
N ARG A 200 -8.87 6.36 12.33
CA ARG A 200 -9.55 5.06 12.18
C ARG A 200 -9.36 4.17 13.40
N PHE A 201 -8.12 4.05 13.90
CA PHE A 201 -7.84 3.26 15.11
C PHE A 201 -8.50 3.92 16.33
N ALA A 202 -8.39 5.23 16.49
CA ALA A 202 -9.05 5.96 17.58
C ALA A 202 -10.57 5.72 17.60
N MET A 203 -11.24 5.73 16.44
CA MET A 203 -12.68 5.40 16.35
C MET A 203 -12.97 3.95 16.77
N ARG A 204 -12.09 2.99 16.44
CA ARG A 204 -12.21 1.60 16.91
C ARG A 204 -12.03 1.51 18.42
N CYS A 205 -11.07 2.24 18.98
CA CYS A 205 -10.83 2.28 20.43
C CYS A 205 -12.05 2.79 21.19
N VAL A 206 -12.63 3.93 20.81
CA VAL A 206 -13.80 4.52 21.50
C VAL A 206 -15.08 3.70 21.31
N SER A 207 -15.16 2.92 20.23
CA SER A 207 -16.25 1.96 20.03
C SER A 207 -16.09 0.70 20.87
N PHE A 208 -14.84 0.23 21.05
CA PHE A 208 -14.51 -0.96 21.82
C PHE A 208 -14.61 -0.72 23.32
N ASN A 209 -14.10 0.40 23.80
CA ASN A 209 -14.13 0.80 25.21
C ASN A 209 -14.81 2.16 25.39
N LYS A 210 -15.91 2.19 26.14
CA LYS A 210 -16.72 3.41 26.34
C LYS A 210 -16.09 4.42 27.31
N ASP A 211 -15.09 4.00 28.09
CA ASP A 211 -14.43 4.84 29.09
C ASP A 211 -13.09 5.43 28.59
N VAL A 212 -12.62 5.04 27.39
CA VAL A 212 -11.33 5.51 26.86
C VAL A 212 -11.45 6.89 26.23
N ASN A 213 -10.43 7.72 26.49
CA ASN A 213 -10.14 8.94 25.74
C ASN A 213 -8.88 8.72 24.90
N VAL A 214 -8.95 9.03 23.63
CA VAL A 214 -7.83 8.87 22.70
C VAL A 214 -7.33 10.25 22.25
N THR A 215 -6.04 10.50 22.39
CA THR A 215 -5.40 11.69 21.83
C THR A 215 -4.58 11.27 20.63
N ILE A 216 -4.89 11.80 19.46
CA ILE A 216 -4.11 11.61 18.24
C ILE A 216 -3.05 12.69 18.18
N MET A 217 -1.77 12.29 18.13
CA MET A 217 -0.64 13.19 17.91
C MET A 217 -0.21 13.08 16.45
N ASP A 218 -0.42 14.15 15.69
CA ASP A 218 -0.14 14.17 14.24
C ASP A 218 0.09 15.60 13.75
N LEU A 219 0.47 15.76 12.48
CA LEU A 219 0.55 17.08 11.85
C LEU A 219 -0.80 17.82 11.88
N PRO A 220 -0.81 19.15 12.04
CA PRO A 220 -2.05 19.92 12.16
C PRO A 220 -3.05 19.65 11.01
N GLN A 221 -2.58 19.52 9.78
CA GLN A 221 -3.43 19.24 8.62
C GLN A 221 -4.04 17.83 8.65
N GLN A 222 -3.33 16.84 9.20
CA GLN A 222 -3.88 15.51 9.41
C GLN A 222 -4.99 15.51 10.47
N LEU A 223 -4.80 16.29 11.54
CA LEU A 223 -5.83 16.45 12.56
C LEU A 223 -7.10 17.14 12.02
N GLU A 224 -6.98 18.01 11.02
CA GLU A 224 -8.15 18.56 10.34
C GLU A 224 -8.90 17.49 9.54
N MET A 225 -8.18 16.61 8.85
CA MET A 225 -8.78 15.45 8.17
C MET A 225 -9.44 14.50 9.16
N MET A 226 -8.77 14.20 10.27
CA MET A 226 -9.31 13.38 11.36
C MET A 226 -10.64 13.97 11.87
N ARG A 227 -10.70 15.26 12.20
CA ARG A 227 -11.93 15.92 12.68
C ARG A 227 -13.08 15.82 11.68
N LYS A 228 -12.79 15.99 10.37
CA LYS A 228 -13.79 15.82 9.31
C LYS A 228 -14.30 14.38 9.21
N GLN A 229 -13.39 13.40 9.35
CA GLN A 229 -13.73 11.97 9.23
C GLN A 229 -14.49 11.44 10.46
N THR A 230 -14.25 11.99 11.63
CA THR A 230 -14.88 11.54 12.89
C THR A 230 -16.15 12.32 13.25
N ALA A 231 -16.36 13.50 12.67
CA ALA A 231 -17.48 14.38 12.99
C ALA A 231 -18.84 13.67 12.94
N GLY A 232 -19.63 13.83 14.01
CA GLY A 232 -20.96 13.25 14.13
C GLY A 232 -21.03 11.74 14.38
N LYS A 233 -19.90 11.07 14.52
CA LYS A 233 -19.86 9.65 14.86
C LYS A 233 -19.94 9.46 16.39
N GLU A 234 -20.53 8.36 16.82
CA GLU A 234 -20.60 7.98 18.24
C GLU A 234 -19.20 7.84 18.84
N GLY A 235 -18.93 8.51 19.97
CA GLY A 235 -17.64 8.49 20.66
C GLY A 235 -16.59 9.46 20.11
N ALA A 236 -16.91 10.25 19.08
CA ALA A 236 -16.00 11.26 18.54
C ALA A 236 -15.63 12.37 19.56
N ASP A 237 -16.48 12.61 20.53
CA ASP A 237 -16.26 13.52 21.66
C ASP A 237 -15.12 13.10 22.58
N ARG A 238 -14.71 11.84 22.51
CA ARG A 238 -13.59 11.26 23.27
C ARG A 238 -12.30 11.13 22.46
N ILE A 239 -12.29 11.68 21.24
CA ILE A 239 -11.11 11.71 20.37
C ILE A 239 -10.61 13.16 20.30
N HIS A 240 -9.36 13.35 20.72
CA HIS A 240 -8.71 14.64 20.81
C HIS A 240 -7.52 14.71 19.84
N GLY A 241 -7.12 15.90 19.42
CA GLY A 241 -5.96 16.10 18.55
C GLY A 241 -4.88 16.90 19.26
N HIS A 242 -3.64 16.43 19.19
CA HIS A 242 -2.43 17.14 19.60
C HIS A 242 -1.56 17.39 18.38
N GLY A 243 -1.55 18.64 17.89
CA GLY A 243 -0.82 19.03 16.68
C GLY A 243 0.69 19.12 16.94
N ALA A 244 1.49 18.30 16.26
CA ALA A 244 2.93 18.30 16.42
C ALA A 244 3.64 17.83 15.14
N ASN A 245 4.77 18.43 14.81
CA ASN A 245 5.72 17.84 13.87
C ASN A 245 6.80 17.12 14.67
N LEU A 246 6.80 15.78 14.61
CA LEU A 246 7.73 14.94 15.37
C LEU A 246 9.17 14.95 14.82
N LEU A 247 9.40 15.59 13.67
CA LEU A 247 10.76 15.91 13.18
C LEU A 247 11.36 17.15 13.86
N ASP A 248 10.57 17.90 14.61
CA ASP A 248 11.06 19.01 15.41
C ASP A 248 11.40 18.52 16.82
N GLU A 249 12.70 18.41 17.13
CA GLU A 249 13.22 17.95 18.42
C GLU A 249 12.78 18.81 19.63
N ASN A 250 12.27 20.02 19.38
CA ASN A 250 11.79 20.93 20.44
C ASN A 250 10.32 20.71 20.81
N VAL A 251 9.60 19.88 20.09
CA VAL A 251 8.19 19.60 20.37
C VAL A 251 8.09 18.70 21.60
N PRO A 252 7.43 19.14 22.69
CA PRO A 252 7.26 18.31 23.87
C PRO A 252 6.33 17.13 23.56
N PHE A 253 6.74 15.94 23.94
CA PHE A 253 5.89 14.77 23.88
C PHE A 253 4.87 14.82 25.03
N PRO A 254 3.58 14.66 24.77
CA PRO A 254 2.57 14.70 25.82
C PRO A 254 2.71 13.51 26.76
N THR A 255 2.42 13.73 28.05
CA THR A 255 2.56 12.74 29.15
C THR A 255 1.20 12.33 29.70
N ASP A 256 1.22 11.40 30.67
CA ASP A 256 0.05 10.97 31.44
C ASP A 256 -0.96 10.13 30.64
N PHE A 257 -0.44 9.25 29.77
CA PHE A 257 -1.21 8.23 29.07
C PHE A 257 -0.95 6.83 29.65
N ASP A 258 -2.01 6.03 29.74
CA ASP A 258 -1.92 4.63 30.18
C ASP A 258 -1.24 3.74 29.11
N ALA A 259 -1.41 4.10 27.83
CA ALA A 259 -0.81 3.40 26.70
C ALA A 259 -0.45 4.36 25.57
N ILE A 260 0.56 3.98 24.77
CA ILE A 260 0.97 4.65 23.54
C ILE A 260 0.88 3.64 22.40
N TRP A 261 0.21 4.04 21.34
CA TRP A 261 0.09 3.27 20.10
C TRP A 261 0.87 3.96 18.96
N MET A 262 1.74 3.21 18.28
CA MET A 262 2.54 3.66 17.15
C MET A 262 2.49 2.58 16.07
N SER A 263 1.53 2.67 15.16
CA SER A 263 1.37 1.72 14.06
C SER A 263 1.90 2.30 12.77
N GLN A 264 2.77 1.57 12.06
CA GLN A 264 3.36 2.01 10.78
C GLN A 264 3.95 3.44 10.88
N PHE A 265 4.62 3.71 12.00
CA PHE A 265 5.13 5.04 12.32
C PHE A 265 6.66 5.05 12.44
N LEU A 266 7.24 4.16 13.24
CA LEU A 266 8.69 4.16 13.52
C LEU A 266 9.54 3.72 12.31
N ASP A 267 8.96 3.09 11.32
CA ASP A 267 9.59 2.70 10.07
C ASP A 267 9.75 3.88 9.08
N CYS A 268 9.13 5.01 9.39
CA CYS A 268 9.19 6.23 8.58
C CYS A 268 10.37 7.15 8.94
N PHE A 269 11.16 6.84 10.02
CA PHE A 269 12.20 7.71 10.56
C PHE A 269 13.56 7.04 10.72
#